data_2b513e773b0c38777df064599a35e510
#
_entry.id   2b513e773b0c38777df064599a35e510
#
_cell.length_a   1.000
_cell.length_b   1.000
_cell.length_c   1.000
_cell.angle_alpha   90.00
_cell.angle_beta   90.00
_cell.angle_gamma   90.00
#
_symmetry.space_group_name_H-M   'P 1'
#
loop_
_entity.id
_entity.type
_entity.pdbx_description
1 polymer ?
#
loop_
_entity_poly.entity_id
_entity_poly.type
_entity_poly.pdbx_seq_one_letter_code
_entity_poly.pdbx_strand_id
1 'polypeptide(L)'
;MITKREDVRNIAIIAHVDHGKTTLVDELLKQSGTFRENQEVAERVMDSNDIERERGITILSKNTAVHYKNTKINIIDTPGHADFGGEVERVLKMVNGVILVVDAFEGAMPQTKFVLMKALELNLPVIVCINKIDRPEARPEEVIDEVLELFMDLDASDEQLDCPFVYASAKNGVAALEISDEMK
;
A
#
# COMPACT_ATOMS: atom_id res chain seq x y z
N MET A 1 -32.97 7.92 2.62
CA MET A 1 -31.98 8.85 3.16
C MET A 1 -30.61 8.15 3.11
N ILE A 2 -29.66 8.66 2.35
CA ILE A 2 -28.31 8.05 2.28
C ILE A 2 -27.53 8.62 3.48
N THR A 3 -27.23 7.79 4.46
CA THR A 3 -26.44 8.20 5.63
C THR A 3 -24.96 7.97 5.31
N LYS A 4 -24.17 9.05 5.29
CA LYS A 4 -22.73 8.97 5.15
C LYS A 4 -22.12 8.38 6.43
N ARG A 5 -21.37 7.30 6.31
CA ARG A 5 -20.64 6.69 7.43
C ARG A 5 -19.25 7.33 7.54
N GLU A 6 -19.00 7.97 8.68
CA GLU A 6 -17.70 8.60 8.96
C GLU A 6 -16.71 7.68 9.66
N ASP A 7 -17.20 6.53 10.13
CA ASP A 7 -16.43 5.49 10.82
C ASP A 7 -15.83 4.42 9.89
N VAL A 8 -15.94 4.62 8.59
CA VAL A 8 -15.42 3.69 7.56
C VAL A 8 -14.53 4.43 6.58
N ARG A 9 -13.37 3.84 6.29
CA ARG A 9 -12.46 4.29 5.23
C ARG A 9 -12.14 3.14 4.29
N ASN A 10 -12.10 3.43 3.01
CA ASN A 10 -11.69 2.48 1.98
C ASN A 10 -10.35 2.94 1.42
N ILE A 11 -9.35 2.08 1.47
CA ILE A 11 -8.02 2.36 0.93
C ILE A 11 -7.61 1.27 -0.06
N ALA A 12 -6.93 1.67 -1.12
CA ALA A 12 -6.27 0.75 -2.05
C ALA A 12 -4.78 0.68 -1.73
N ILE A 13 -4.19 -0.51 -1.83
CA ILE A 13 -2.75 -0.70 -1.74
C ILE A 13 -2.21 -0.97 -3.13
N ILE A 14 -1.20 -0.20 -3.51
CA ILE A 14 -0.47 -0.31 -4.77
C ILE A 14 0.99 -0.61 -4.46
N ALA A 15 1.54 -1.62 -5.10
CA ALA A 15 2.97 -1.93 -5.00
C ALA A 15 3.46 -2.68 -6.22
N HIS A 16 4.76 -2.52 -6.53
CA HIS A 16 5.45 -3.43 -7.43
C HIS A 16 5.59 -4.81 -6.77
N VAL A 17 5.76 -5.85 -7.59
CA VAL A 17 6.03 -7.22 -7.12
C VAL A 17 7.23 -7.21 -6.17
N ASP A 18 7.15 -7.98 -5.09
CA ASP A 18 8.20 -8.13 -4.07
C ASP A 18 8.52 -6.89 -3.23
N HIS A 19 7.78 -5.79 -3.35
CA HIS A 19 7.96 -4.63 -2.48
C HIS A 19 7.37 -4.80 -1.07
N GLY A 20 6.71 -5.93 -0.81
CA GLY A 20 6.22 -6.30 0.52
C GLY A 20 4.77 -5.91 0.80
N LYS A 21 3.95 -5.71 -0.23
CA LYS A 21 2.52 -5.39 -0.11
C LYS A 21 1.77 -6.42 0.73
N THR A 22 1.90 -7.69 0.41
CA THR A 22 1.22 -8.78 1.12
C THR A 22 1.68 -8.89 2.57
N THR A 23 2.99 -8.77 2.82
CA THR A 23 3.57 -8.77 4.17
C THR A 23 3.04 -7.61 4.99
N LEU A 24 2.92 -6.42 4.40
CA LEU A 24 2.34 -5.25 5.07
C LEU A 24 0.88 -5.48 5.46
N VAL A 25 0.07 -6.01 4.55
CA VAL A 25 -1.34 -6.31 4.83
C VAL A 25 -1.48 -7.36 5.92
N ASP A 26 -0.68 -8.42 5.88
CA ASP A 26 -0.68 -9.46 6.91
C ASP A 26 -0.33 -8.88 8.29
N GLU A 27 0.65 -8.00 8.39
CA GLU A 27 1.01 -7.34 9.65
C GLU A 27 -0.10 -6.40 10.15
N LEU A 28 -0.75 -5.66 9.26
CA LEU A 28 -1.89 -4.83 9.63
C LEU A 28 -3.04 -5.67 10.19
N LEU A 29 -3.30 -6.84 9.61
CA LEU A 29 -4.31 -7.78 10.11
C LEU A 29 -3.94 -8.33 11.49
N LYS A 30 -2.70 -8.72 11.70
CA LYS A 30 -2.21 -9.25 12.99
C LYS A 30 -2.30 -8.20 14.08
N GLN A 31 -1.74 -7.01 13.84
CA GLN A 31 -1.68 -5.92 14.82
C GLN A 31 -3.04 -5.29 15.14
N SER A 32 -3.99 -5.37 14.22
CA SER A 32 -5.37 -4.91 14.46
C SER A 32 -6.23 -5.86 15.29
N GLY A 33 -5.68 -7.03 15.68
CA GLY A 33 -6.41 -8.04 16.44
C GLY A 33 -7.47 -8.80 15.63
N THR A 34 -7.39 -8.77 14.30
CA THR A 34 -8.32 -9.50 13.41
C THR A 34 -8.17 -11.01 13.58
N PHE A 35 -6.99 -11.48 13.97
CA PHE A 35 -6.74 -12.87 14.32
C PHE A 35 -6.68 -13.07 15.84
N ARG A 36 -7.19 -14.20 16.34
CA ARG A 36 -7.09 -14.57 17.75
C ARG A 36 -5.66 -15.03 18.07
N GLU A 37 -5.19 -14.77 19.31
CA GLU A 37 -3.81 -15.01 19.76
C GLU A 37 -3.27 -16.45 19.46
N ASN A 38 -4.11 -17.44 19.35
CA ASN A 38 -3.72 -18.84 19.12
C ASN A 38 -4.12 -19.38 17.73
N GLN A 39 -4.46 -18.48 16.82
CA GLN A 39 -4.84 -18.88 15.47
C GLN A 39 -3.59 -18.90 14.59
N GLU A 40 -3.27 -20.08 14.03
CA GLU A 40 -2.30 -20.17 12.94
C GLU A 40 -2.82 -19.39 11.73
N VAL A 41 -2.08 -18.38 11.34
CA VAL A 41 -2.39 -17.56 10.18
C VAL A 41 -1.50 -18.01 9.03
N ALA A 42 -2.10 -18.42 7.94
CA ALA A 42 -1.34 -18.71 6.73
C ALA A 42 -0.65 -17.45 6.23
N GLU A 43 0.60 -17.54 5.89
CA GLU A 43 1.30 -16.47 5.21
C GLU A 43 0.53 -16.06 3.94
N ARG A 44 0.56 -14.77 3.62
CA ARG A 44 -0.08 -14.21 2.43
C ARG A 44 -1.60 -14.43 2.38
N VAL A 45 -2.28 -14.07 3.46
CA VAL A 45 -3.74 -14.21 3.61
C VAL A 45 -4.53 -13.64 2.42
N MET A 46 -4.05 -12.56 1.80
CA MET A 46 -4.68 -11.94 0.63
C MET A 46 -4.48 -12.73 -0.66
N ASP A 47 -3.44 -13.56 -0.74
CA ASP A 47 -3.10 -14.35 -1.92
C ASP A 47 -3.72 -15.75 -1.80
N SER A 48 -5.04 -15.83 -1.91
CA SER A 48 -5.79 -17.10 -1.78
C SER A 48 -5.80 -17.96 -3.05
N ASN A 49 -5.41 -17.39 -4.19
CA ASN A 49 -5.30 -18.11 -5.45
C ASN A 49 -3.93 -18.80 -5.55
N ASP A 50 -3.90 -20.07 -5.96
CA ASP A 50 -2.68 -20.85 -6.06
C ASP A 50 -1.64 -20.21 -7.01
N ILE A 51 -2.11 -19.61 -8.13
CA ILE A 51 -1.23 -18.93 -9.07
C ILE A 51 -0.62 -17.67 -8.44
N GLU A 52 -1.40 -16.91 -7.67
CA GLU A 52 -0.92 -15.75 -6.95
C GLU A 52 0.12 -16.12 -5.90
N ARG A 53 -0.11 -17.22 -5.15
CA ARG A 53 0.83 -17.74 -4.16
C ARG A 53 2.14 -18.20 -4.79
N GLU A 54 2.06 -18.94 -5.89
CA GLU A 54 3.23 -19.47 -6.60
C GLU A 54 4.09 -18.35 -7.19
N ARG A 55 3.46 -17.35 -7.79
CA ARG A 55 4.17 -16.23 -8.45
C ARG A 55 4.48 -15.07 -7.54
N GLY A 56 3.88 -15.01 -6.36
CA GLY A 56 4.03 -13.90 -5.43
C GLY A 56 3.40 -12.58 -5.91
N ILE A 57 2.42 -12.64 -6.80
CA ILE A 57 1.75 -11.48 -7.39
C ILE A 57 0.25 -11.49 -7.09
N THR A 58 -0.36 -10.30 -7.08
CA THR A 58 -1.80 -10.12 -6.99
C THR A 58 -2.40 -10.03 -8.38
N ILE A 59 -3.34 -10.90 -8.70
CA ILE A 59 -4.05 -10.92 -9.99
C ILE A 59 -5.43 -10.29 -9.86
N LEU A 60 -6.18 -10.65 -8.83
CA LEU A 60 -7.52 -10.17 -8.56
C LEU A 60 -7.53 -9.23 -7.36
N SER A 61 -8.30 -8.16 -7.45
CA SER A 61 -8.54 -7.27 -6.32
C SER A 61 -9.29 -7.99 -5.21
N LYS A 62 -8.77 -7.89 -4.00
CA LYS A 62 -9.34 -8.51 -2.81
C LYS A 62 -9.59 -7.45 -1.75
N ASN A 63 -10.57 -7.70 -0.91
CA ASN A 63 -10.94 -6.81 0.18
C ASN A 63 -10.71 -7.51 1.52
N THR A 64 -10.05 -6.82 2.42
CA THR A 64 -9.97 -7.19 3.83
C THR A 64 -10.25 -5.98 4.70
N ALA A 65 -10.58 -6.19 5.96
CA ALA A 65 -10.90 -5.11 6.87
C ALA A 65 -10.09 -5.20 8.16
N VAL A 66 -9.58 -4.08 8.60
CA VAL A 66 -8.96 -3.90 9.90
C VAL A 66 -9.70 -2.84 10.69
N HIS A 67 -9.59 -2.88 12.01
CA HIS A 67 -10.16 -1.87 12.89
C HIS A 67 -9.05 -1.15 13.63
N TYR A 68 -9.07 0.17 13.55
CA TYR A 68 -8.17 1.03 14.30
C TYR A 68 -8.99 2.05 15.08
N LYS A 69 -8.90 1.99 16.41
CA LYS A 69 -9.78 2.76 17.28
C LYS A 69 -11.25 2.52 16.90
N ASN A 70 -12.01 3.57 16.61
CA ASN A 70 -13.43 3.49 16.22
C ASN A 70 -13.65 3.49 14.71
N THR A 71 -12.59 3.29 13.91
CA THR A 71 -12.66 3.34 12.45
C THR A 71 -12.42 1.96 11.86
N LYS A 72 -13.32 1.54 10.98
CA LYS A 72 -13.13 0.37 10.12
C LYS A 72 -12.39 0.80 8.86
N ILE A 73 -11.29 0.17 8.56
CA ILE A 73 -10.50 0.41 7.37
C ILE A 73 -10.61 -0.81 6.45
N ASN A 74 -11.28 -0.64 5.32
CA ASN A 74 -11.31 -1.64 4.27
C ASN A 74 -10.06 -1.47 3.40
N ILE A 75 -9.27 -2.51 3.30
CA ILE A 75 -8.05 -2.55 2.51
C ILE A 75 -8.34 -3.35 1.25
N ILE A 76 -8.19 -2.72 0.09
CA ILE A 76 -8.40 -3.33 -1.21
C ILE A 76 -7.05 -3.53 -1.85
N ASP A 77 -6.67 -4.78 -2.00
CA ASP A 77 -5.43 -5.15 -2.68
C ASP A 77 -5.63 -5.07 -4.19
N THR A 78 -4.83 -4.27 -4.88
CA THR A 78 -4.96 -4.03 -6.31
C THR A 78 -3.83 -4.71 -7.09
N PRO A 79 -4.12 -5.20 -8.31
CA PRO A 79 -3.05 -5.61 -9.22
C PRO A 79 -2.10 -4.44 -9.50
N GLY A 80 -0.79 -4.71 -9.43
CA GLY A 80 0.25 -3.70 -9.70
C GLY A 80 0.61 -3.55 -11.18
N HIS A 81 -0.02 -4.30 -12.08
CA HIS A 81 0.31 -4.34 -13.50
C HIS A 81 -0.72 -3.63 -14.38
N ALA A 82 -0.23 -2.97 -15.43
CA ALA A 82 -1.07 -2.32 -16.44
C ALA A 82 -2.02 -3.28 -17.19
N ASP A 83 -1.66 -4.57 -17.27
CA ASP A 83 -2.49 -5.61 -17.90
C ASP A 83 -3.85 -5.81 -17.22
N PHE A 84 -3.99 -5.37 -15.97
CA PHE A 84 -5.23 -5.43 -15.19
C PHE A 84 -5.91 -4.07 -15.05
N GLY A 85 -5.75 -3.19 -16.04
CA GLY A 85 -6.20 -1.79 -15.99
C GLY A 85 -7.68 -1.60 -15.66
N GLY A 86 -8.56 -2.44 -16.19
CA GLY A 86 -9.99 -2.37 -15.89
C GLY A 86 -10.34 -2.68 -14.44
N GLU A 87 -9.63 -3.62 -13.83
CA GLU A 87 -9.78 -3.93 -12.40
C GLU A 87 -9.25 -2.80 -11.52
N VAL A 88 -8.09 -2.25 -11.87
CA VAL A 88 -7.49 -1.11 -11.20
C VAL A 88 -8.41 0.10 -11.19
N GLU A 89 -8.96 0.50 -12.34
CA GLU A 89 -9.88 1.64 -12.43
C GLU A 89 -11.14 1.43 -11.57
N ARG A 90 -11.69 0.23 -11.57
CA ARG A 90 -12.86 -0.10 -10.77
C ARG A 90 -12.60 0.06 -9.29
N VAL A 91 -11.48 -0.44 -8.80
CA VAL A 91 -11.06 -0.33 -7.41
C VAL A 91 -10.83 1.13 -7.02
N LEU A 92 -10.09 1.88 -7.82
CA LEU A 92 -9.73 3.27 -7.50
C LEU A 92 -10.95 4.19 -7.41
N LYS A 93 -12.03 3.89 -8.13
CA LYS A 93 -13.29 4.63 -8.02
C LYS A 93 -14.05 4.39 -6.71
N MET A 94 -13.71 3.34 -5.98
CA MET A 94 -14.39 2.95 -4.75
C MET A 94 -13.65 3.35 -3.47
N VAL A 95 -12.42 3.88 -3.58
CA VAL A 95 -11.57 4.16 -2.41
C VAL A 95 -11.49 5.64 -2.07
N ASN A 96 -11.17 5.92 -0.81
CA ASN A 96 -10.98 7.27 -0.29
C ASN A 96 -9.52 7.73 -0.39
N GLY A 97 -8.58 6.81 -0.55
CA GLY A 97 -7.16 7.08 -0.64
C GLY A 97 -6.36 5.85 -1.03
N VAL A 98 -5.08 6.03 -1.24
CA VAL A 98 -4.15 5.03 -1.75
C VAL A 98 -2.91 4.97 -0.88
N ILE A 99 -2.42 3.77 -0.60
CA ILE A 99 -1.08 3.54 -0.05
C ILE A 99 -0.20 2.99 -1.18
N LEU A 100 0.84 3.73 -1.52
CA LEU A 100 1.89 3.28 -2.44
C LEU A 100 3.04 2.69 -1.63
N VAL A 101 3.29 1.39 -1.78
CA VAL A 101 4.39 0.69 -1.12
C VAL A 101 5.59 0.63 -2.06
N VAL A 102 6.72 1.15 -1.60
CA VAL A 102 7.97 1.21 -2.36
C VAL A 102 9.09 0.57 -1.56
N ASP A 103 9.88 -0.28 -2.20
CA ASP A 103 11.07 -0.88 -1.58
C ASP A 103 12.16 0.18 -1.39
N ALA A 104 12.74 0.25 -0.19
CA ALA A 104 13.74 1.25 0.19
C ALA A 104 15.08 1.12 -0.56
N PHE A 105 15.31 0.01 -1.26
CA PHE A 105 16.48 -0.20 -2.10
C PHE A 105 16.17 -0.11 -3.60
N GLU A 106 15.15 -0.83 -4.07
CA GLU A 106 14.79 -0.83 -5.50
C GLU A 106 14.20 0.50 -5.96
N GLY A 107 13.49 1.20 -5.08
CA GLY A 107 12.89 2.48 -5.40
C GLY A 107 11.60 2.39 -6.21
N ALA A 108 11.24 3.51 -6.84
CA ALA A 108 10.03 3.60 -7.65
C ALA A 108 10.19 2.83 -8.97
N MET A 109 9.26 1.88 -9.20
CA MET A 109 9.30 1.02 -10.37
C MET A 109 8.33 1.48 -11.46
N PRO A 110 8.74 1.42 -12.74
CA PRO A 110 7.89 1.88 -13.85
C PRO A 110 6.53 1.19 -13.95
N GLN A 111 6.42 -0.06 -13.48
CA GLN A 111 5.18 -0.85 -13.54
C GLN A 111 4.05 -0.26 -12.71
N THR A 112 4.37 0.47 -11.63
CA THR A 112 3.36 1.14 -10.80
C THR A 112 2.90 2.49 -11.37
N LYS A 113 3.60 3.00 -12.38
CA LYS A 113 3.33 4.31 -12.99
C LYS A 113 1.88 4.44 -13.47
N PHE A 114 1.37 3.41 -14.16
CA PHE A 114 0.01 3.41 -14.68
C PHE A 114 -1.03 3.53 -13.56
N VAL A 115 -0.89 2.72 -12.51
CA VAL A 115 -1.85 2.70 -11.39
C VAL A 115 -1.80 4.02 -10.62
N LEU A 116 -0.59 4.53 -10.37
CA LEU A 116 -0.39 5.82 -9.72
C LEU A 116 -0.98 6.97 -10.55
N MET A 117 -0.77 6.97 -11.85
CA MET A 117 -1.36 7.95 -12.77
C MET A 117 -2.88 7.99 -12.64
N LYS A 118 -3.54 6.83 -12.62
CA LYS A 118 -5.00 6.74 -12.44
C LYS A 118 -5.45 7.27 -11.08
N ALA A 119 -4.72 6.98 -10.03
CA ALA A 119 -5.02 7.51 -8.69
C ALA A 119 -4.89 9.04 -8.64
N LEU A 120 -3.87 9.61 -9.25
CA LEU A 120 -3.66 11.07 -9.33
C LEU A 120 -4.73 11.76 -10.20
N GLU A 121 -5.12 11.15 -11.33
CA GLU A 121 -6.21 11.65 -12.18
C GLU A 121 -7.55 11.74 -11.42
N LEU A 122 -7.81 10.79 -10.53
CA LEU A 122 -9.00 10.77 -9.67
C LEU A 122 -8.85 11.68 -8.43
N ASN A 123 -7.74 12.37 -8.32
CA ASN A 123 -7.41 13.26 -7.19
C ASN A 123 -7.49 12.55 -5.82
N LEU A 124 -7.08 11.29 -5.78
CA LEU A 124 -7.05 10.51 -4.55
C LEU A 124 -5.85 10.91 -3.68
N PRO A 125 -6.02 11.08 -2.36
CA PRO A 125 -4.89 11.22 -1.44
C PRO A 125 -3.99 9.99 -1.49
N VAL A 126 -2.67 10.19 -1.53
CA VAL A 126 -1.67 9.12 -1.55
C VAL A 126 -0.80 9.21 -0.32
N ILE A 127 -0.60 8.08 0.35
CA ILE A 127 0.42 7.90 1.38
C ILE A 127 1.50 7.00 0.79
N VAL A 128 2.76 7.43 0.87
CA VAL A 128 3.89 6.63 0.40
C VAL A 128 4.51 5.88 1.58
N CYS A 129 4.55 4.56 1.49
CA CYS A 129 5.19 3.69 2.48
C CYS A 129 6.52 3.17 1.91
N ILE A 130 7.62 3.67 2.45
CA ILE A 130 8.97 3.20 2.13
C ILE A 130 9.25 1.97 3.00
N ASN A 131 9.15 0.80 2.41
CA ASN A 131 9.25 -0.48 3.10
C ASN A 131 10.65 -1.10 3.01
N LYS A 132 10.94 -2.06 3.87
CA LYS A 132 12.23 -2.77 3.96
C LYS A 132 13.40 -1.86 4.35
N ILE A 133 13.12 -0.86 5.18
CA ILE A 133 14.13 0.10 5.65
C ILE A 133 15.19 -0.53 6.55
N ASP A 134 14.93 -1.74 7.06
CA ASP A 134 15.85 -2.56 7.86
C ASP A 134 16.98 -3.20 7.04
N ARG A 135 16.89 -3.16 5.72
CA ARG A 135 17.93 -3.73 4.86
C ARG A 135 19.20 -2.87 4.87
N PRO A 136 20.39 -3.50 4.89
CA PRO A 136 21.67 -2.77 4.86
C PRO A 136 21.83 -1.87 3.61
N GLU A 137 21.23 -2.28 2.49
CA GLU A 137 21.29 -1.57 1.22
C GLU A 137 20.22 -0.49 1.06
N ALA A 138 19.36 -0.30 2.08
CA ALA A 138 18.28 0.69 2.02
C ALA A 138 18.84 2.11 1.83
N ARG A 139 18.21 2.85 0.91
CA ARG A 139 18.55 4.24 0.56
C ARG A 139 17.29 5.11 0.55
N PRO A 140 16.61 5.26 1.70
CA PRO A 140 15.28 5.85 1.75
C PRO A 140 15.22 7.28 1.24
N GLU A 141 16.23 8.10 1.50
CA GLU A 141 16.27 9.49 1.03
C GLU A 141 16.29 9.59 -0.50
N GLU A 142 17.10 8.75 -1.17
CA GLU A 142 17.13 8.69 -2.63
C GLU A 142 15.80 8.18 -3.20
N VAL A 143 15.19 7.19 -2.54
CA VAL A 143 13.90 6.64 -2.96
C VAL A 143 12.77 7.68 -2.84
N ILE A 144 12.79 8.53 -1.83
CA ILE A 144 11.86 9.65 -1.72
C ILE A 144 11.98 10.56 -2.95
N ASP A 145 13.18 10.93 -3.33
CA ASP A 145 13.44 11.76 -4.50
C ASP A 145 12.93 11.09 -5.78
N GLU A 146 13.18 9.80 -5.96
CA GLU A 146 12.66 9.01 -7.09
C GLU A 146 11.13 9.01 -7.15
N VAL A 147 10.46 8.87 -6.01
CA VAL A 147 8.99 8.90 -5.93
C VAL A 147 8.46 10.28 -6.29
N LEU A 148 9.07 11.35 -5.77
CA LEU A 148 8.69 12.71 -6.10
C LEU A 148 8.92 13.05 -7.58
N GLU A 149 10.00 12.60 -8.17
CA GLU A 149 10.23 12.72 -9.61
C GLU A 149 9.15 11.98 -10.43
N LEU A 150 8.75 10.78 -10.00
CA LEU A 150 7.67 10.04 -10.63
C LEU A 150 6.34 10.81 -10.56
N PHE A 151 6.03 11.43 -9.43
CA PHE A 151 4.83 12.26 -9.27
C PHE A 151 4.87 13.48 -10.20
N MET A 152 6.02 14.15 -10.31
CA MET A 152 6.21 15.26 -11.24
C MET A 152 6.06 14.84 -12.70
N ASP A 153 6.58 13.68 -13.08
CA ASP A 153 6.41 13.12 -14.42
C ASP A 153 4.95 12.80 -14.76
N LEU A 154 4.13 12.59 -13.74
CA LEU A 154 2.69 12.33 -13.87
C LEU A 154 1.84 13.60 -13.71
N ASP A 155 2.45 14.78 -13.76
CA ASP A 155 1.77 16.09 -13.61
C ASP A 155 1.00 16.22 -12.29
N ALA A 156 1.55 15.68 -11.20
CA ALA A 156 0.96 15.82 -9.88
C ALA A 156 0.88 17.28 -9.45
N SER A 157 -0.22 17.65 -8.77
CA SER A 157 -0.38 18.98 -8.18
C SER A 157 0.56 19.19 -6.98
N ASP A 158 0.75 20.44 -6.55
CA ASP A 158 1.55 20.76 -5.36
C ASP A 158 1.00 20.04 -4.11
N GLU A 159 -0.31 19.92 -3.97
CA GLU A 159 -0.95 19.17 -2.89
C GLU A 159 -0.64 17.67 -2.95
N GLN A 160 -0.59 17.09 -4.15
CA GLN A 160 -0.23 15.70 -4.36
C GLN A 160 1.25 15.44 -4.09
N LEU A 161 2.12 16.40 -4.39
CA LEU A 161 3.55 16.32 -4.08
C LEU A 161 3.85 16.45 -2.58
N ASP A 162 2.97 17.08 -1.82
CA ASP A 162 3.05 17.21 -0.35
C ASP A 162 2.40 15.99 0.35
N CYS A 163 2.58 14.80 -0.19
CA CYS A 163 2.04 13.57 0.36
C CYS A 163 2.83 13.09 1.58
N PRO A 164 2.17 12.44 2.58
CA PRO A 164 2.86 11.85 3.71
C PRO A 164 3.74 10.68 3.30
N PHE A 165 4.92 10.59 3.91
CA PHE A 165 5.82 9.44 3.83
C PHE A 165 5.85 8.69 5.15
N VAL A 166 5.83 7.36 5.08
CA VAL A 166 5.97 6.47 6.23
C VAL A 166 7.12 5.51 5.94
N TYR A 167 7.98 5.29 6.91
CA TYR A 167 9.11 4.37 6.83
C TYR A 167 8.76 3.10 7.57
N ALA A 168 8.89 1.95 6.93
CA ALA A 168 8.42 0.69 7.50
C ALA A 168 9.37 -0.47 7.27
N SER A 169 9.32 -1.41 8.20
CA SER A 169 9.79 -2.77 8.02
C SER A 169 8.61 -3.71 8.28
N ALA A 170 7.85 -4.02 7.23
CA ALA A 170 6.66 -4.86 7.36
C ALA A 170 7.01 -6.25 7.90
N LYS A 171 8.15 -6.80 7.52
CA LYS A 171 8.65 -8.09 8.03
C LYS A 171 8.85 -8.08 9.55
N ASN A 172 9.30 -6.96 10.11
CA ASN A 172 9.52 -6.78 11.55
C ASN A 172 8.32 -6.20 12.29
N GLY A 173 7.27 -5.81 11.56
CA GLY A 173 6.04 -5.27 12.12
C GLY A 173 6.19 -3.88 12.75
N VAL A 174 7.10 -3.05 12.24
CA VAL A 174 7.40 -1.73 12.78
C VAL A 174 7.36 -0.64 11.71
N ALA A 175 7.04 0.58 12.12
CA ALA A 175 7.00 1.75 11.25
C ALA A 175 7.34 3.04 12.01
N ALA A 176 7.74 4.08 11.28
CA ALA A 176 8.01 5.41 11.80
C ALA A 176 7.57 6.49 10.80
N LEU A 177 7.30 7.69 11.29
CA LEU A 177 6.95 8.84 10.45
C LEU A 177 8.19 9.59 9.94
N GLU A 178 9.31 9.47 10.63
CA GLU A 178 10.59 10.05 10.24
C GLU A 178 11.71 9.01 10.31
N ILE A 179 12.75 9.17 9.47
CA ILE A 179 13.87 8.22 9.40
C ILE A 179 14.64 8.16 10.73
N SER A 180 14.68 9.27 11.48
CA SER A 180 15.37 9.39 12.76
C SER A 180 14.59 8.83 13.95
N ASP A 181 13.31 8.49 13.76
CA ASP A 181 12.44 7.98 14.81
C ASP A 181 12.78 6.53 15.15
N GLU A 182 12.58 6.17 16.43
CA GLU A 182 12.57 4.77 16.80
C GLU A 182 11.40 4.06 16.10
N MET A 183 11.70 2.98 15.41
CA MET A 183 10.70 2.13 14.76
C MET A 183 9.84 1.44 15.82
N LYS A 184 8.53 1.63 15.75
CA LYS A 184 7.55 1.07 16.71
C LYS A 184 6.55 0.14 16.03
#